data_48f0c5778e8681cd439c8b159ba3dfc7
#
_entry.id   48f0c5778e8681cd439c8b159ba3dfc7
#
_cell.length_a   1.000
_cell.length_b   1.000
_cell.length_c   1.000
_cell.angle_alpha   90.00
_cell.angle_beta   90.00
_cell.angle_gamma   90.00
#
_symmetry.space_group_name_H-M   'P 1'
#
loop_
_entity.id
_entity.type
_entity.pdbx_description
1 polymer ?
#
loop_
_entity_poly.entity_id
_entity_poly.type
_entity_poly.pdbx_seq_one_letter_code
_entity_poly.pdbx_strand_id
1 'polypeptide(L)'
;VRQAQANILQTYPTPPKAVIIVGDPGWLVSAPIFDGPWKDIPVILCYSRKRVPADLQTLLSKIPLTEENSIPIEEFNKNYNITVLEQPYYIKQTLELIRQLQPEVKRIAFISDDRYISVVTRQAIKEVMQKDFPNLQLELLSSEQISTEELLDTLTSYKKTTGVIYYAWLRQYGSNKNYYLSDHLKK
;
A
#
# COMPACT_ATOMS: atom_id res chain seq x y z
N VAL A 1 15.68 8.69 -8.39
CA VAL A 1 15.77 9.14 -6.99
C VAL A 1 16.70 10.32 -6.86
N ARG A 2 18.01 10.21 -7.17
CA ARG A 2 18.99 11.32 -7.06
C ARG A 2 18.54 12.62 -7.73
N GLN A 3 17.95 12.53 -8.93
CA GLN A 3 17.44 13.71 -9.64
C GLN A 3 16.27 14.37 -8.89
N ALA A 4 15.36 13.58 -8.30
CA ALA A 4 14.26 14.10 -7.51
C ALA A 4 14.75 14.84 -6.27
N GLN A 5 15.74 14.30 -5.57
CA GLN A 5 16.38 14.93 -4.41
C GLN A 5 17.07 16.24 -4.79
N ALA A 6 17.83 16.24 -5.89
CA ALA A 6 18.49 17.44 -6.41
C ALA A 6 17.47 18.54 -6.75
N ASN A 7 16.35 18.18 -7.40
CA ASN A 7 15.28 19.10 -7.73
C ASN A 7 14.65 19.72 -6.47
N ILE A 8 14.41 18.92 -5.43
CA ILE A 8 13.86 19.40 -4.15
C ILE A 8 14.82 20.44 -3.54
N LEU A 9 16.11 20.11 -3.43
CA LEU A 9 17.11 21.00 -2.84
C LEU A 9 17.31 22.28 -3.67
N GLN A 10 17.21 22.19 -4.98
CA GLN A 10 17.28 23.34 -5.88
C GLN A 10 16.05 24.25 -5.73
N THR A 11 14.86 23.64 -5.58
CA THR A 11 13.60 24.37 -5.42
C THR A 11 13.53 25.07 -4.05
N TYR A 12 14.10 24.42 -3.03
CA TYR A 12 14.10 24.91 -1.65
C TYR A 12 15.54 25.09 -1.13
N PRO A 13 16.28 26.10 -1.61
CA PRO A 13 17.67 26.35 -1.18
C PRO A 13 17.76 26.73 0.30
N THR A 14 16.70 27.30 0.86
CA THR A 14 16.55 27.47 2.31
C THR A 14 15.66 26.36 2.83
N PRO A 15 16.10 25.59 3.85
CA PRO A 15 15.28 24.54 4.43
C PRO A 15 13.91 25.02 4.89
N PRO A 16 12.83 24.27 4.66
CA PRO A 16 11.51 24.62 5.15
C PRO A 16 11.45 24.50 6.67
N LYS A 17 10.45 25.11 7.31
CA LYS A 17 10.24 24.99 8.76
C LYS A 17 9.78 23.61 9.20
N ALA A 18 9.09 22.89 8.33
CA ALA A 18 8.65 21.49 8.51
C ALA A 18 8.33 20.86 7.17
N VAL A 19 8.31 19.52 7.10
CA VAL A 19 7.97 18.77 5.90
C VAL A 19 6.90 17.72 6.21
N ILE A 20 5.90 17.61 5.34
CA ILE A 20 4.91 16.54 5.39
C ILE A 20 5.24 15.55 4.27
N ILE A 21 5.44 14.29 4.64
CA ILE A 21 5.72 13.18 3.70
C ILE A 21 4.55 12.23 3.73
N VAL A 22 4.11 11.78 2.56
CA VAL A 22 2.98 10.86 2.42
C VAL A 22 3.47 9.49 1.94
N GLY A 23 3.33 8.51 2.83
CA GLY A 23 3.65 7.10 2.57
C GLY A 23 5.13 6.75 2.60
N ASP A 24 5.39 5.47 2.79
CA ASP A 24 6.75 4.91 2.88
C ASP A 24 7.62 5.20 1.64
N PRO A 25 7.08 5.17 0.39
CA PRO A 25 7.85 5.53 -0.80
C PRO A 25 8.38 6.97 -0.75
N GLY A 26 7.56 7.90 -0.29
CA GLY A 26 7.96 9.30 -0.13
C GLY A 26 9.10 9.46 0.87
N TRP A 27 9.02 8.74 1.99
CA TRP A 27 10.09 8.70 2.98
C TRP A 27 11.40 8.17 2.39
N LEU A 28 11.39 6.98 1.80
CA LEU A 28 12.61 6.34 1.26
C LEU A 28 13.30 7.18 0.17
N VAL A 29 12.52 7.92 -0.62
CA VAL A 29 13.10 8.83 -1.62
C VAL A 29 13.73 10.06 -0.98
N SER A 30 13.15 10.58 0.10
CA SER A 30 13.58 11.84 0.72
C SER A 30 14.53 11.66 1.90
N ALA A 31 14.62 10.48 2.52
CA ALA A 31 15.45 10.23 3.69
C ALA A 31 16.90 10.76 3.56
N PRO A 32 17.63 10.61 2.43
CA PRO A 32 18.97 11.17 2.28
C PRO A 32 19.06 12.70 2.42
N ILE A 33 17.95 13.43 2.23
CA ILE A 33 17.92 14.89 2.45
C ILE A 33 17.95 15.16 3.98
N PHE A 34 17.28 14.31 4.75
CA PHE A 34 17.22 14.40 6.21
C PHE A 34 18.46 13.80 6.89
N ASP A 35 19.23 12.95 6.20
CA ASP A 35 20.57 12.54 6.63
C ASP A 35 21.62 13.64 6.38
N GLY A 36 21.28 14.65 5.61
CA GLY A 36 22.18 15.72 5.16
C GLY A 36 21.66 17.12 5.48
N PRO A 37 21.36 17.96 4.45
CA PRO A 37 21.15 19.41 4.65
C PRO A 37 19.88 19.75 5.45
N TRP A 38 18.92 18.83 5.62
CA TRP A 38 17.69 19.06 6.37
C TRP A 38 17.59 18.19 7.64
N LYS A 39 18.73 17.82 8.21
CA LYS A 39 18.81 16.86 9.34
C LYS A 39 17.91 17.22 10.54
N ASP A 40 17.79 18.51 10.86
CA ASP A 40 17.04 18.97 12.04
C ASP A 40 15.63 19.44 11.71
N ILE A 41 15.21 19.33 10.43
CA ILE A 41 13.90 19.78 10.00
C ILE A 41 12.83 18.81 10.51
N PRO A 42 11.78 19.30 11.20
CA PRO A 42 10.67 18.47 11.64
C PRO A 42 9.94 17.81 10.46
N VAL A 43 9.68 16.52 10.57
CA VAL A 43 8.96 15.73 9.57
C VAL A 43 7.67 15.16 10.14
N ILE A 44 6.58 15.24 9.39
CA ILE A 44 5.35 14.52 9.65
C ILE A 44 5.22 13.45 8.55
N LEU A 45 5.40 12.17 8.91
CA LEU A 45 5.20 11.06 8.00
C LEU A 45 3.78 10.52 8.14
N CYS A 46 2.97 10.70 7.11
CA CYS A 46 1.57 10.28 7.06
C CYS A 46 1.41 8.96 6.27
N TYR A 47 0.37 8.20 6.57
CA TYR A 47 0.01 6.96 5.87
C TYR A 47 1.10 5.90 5.91
N SER A 48 1.88 5.87 6.97
CA SER A 48 2.88 4.83 7.19
C SER A 48 2.30 3.63 7.92
N ARG A 49 3.03 2.54 7.91
CA ARG A 49 2.70 1.30 8.60
C ARG A 49 3.62 1.13 9.82
N LYS A 50 3.33 0.12 10.65
CA LYS A 50 4.21 -0.21 11.80
C LYS A 50 5.63 -0.56 11.40
N ARG A 51 5.81 -0.97 10.16
CA ARG A 51 7.12 -1.27 9.57
C ARG A 51 7.22 -0.63 8.19
N VAL A 52 8.38 -0.11 7.87
CA VAL A 52 8.71 0.54 6.59
C VAL A 52 9.82 -0.27 5.91
N PRO A 53 9.84 -0.42 4.57
CA PRO A 53 10.95 -1.08 3.90
C PRO A 53 12.30 -0.54 4.34
N ALA A 54 13.28 -1.41 4.55
CA ALA A 54 14.61 -0.99 4.99
C ALA A 54 15.30 -0.07 4.00
N ASP A 55 15.01 -0.25 2.71
CA ASP A 55 15.59 0.52 1.62
C ASP A 55 14.68 0.58 0.38
N LEU A 56 15.09 1.37 -0.60
CA LEU A 56 14.37 1.53 -1.85
C LEU A 56 14.34 0.23 -2.69
N GLN A 57 15.36 -0.61 -2.59
CA GLN A 57 15.41 -1.88 -3.33
C GLN A 57 14.32 -2.84 -2.82
N THR A 58 14.15 -2.93 -1.52
CA THR A 58 13.06 -3.68 -0.88
C THR A 58 11.69 -3.19 -1.35
N LEU A 59 11.49 -1.87 -1.41
CA LEU A 59 10.25 -1.29 -1.92
C LEU A 59 10.01 -1.66 -3.40
N LEU A 60 11.04 -1.59 -4.24
CA LEU A 60 10.94 -1.87 -5.67
C LEU A 60 10.78 -3.36 -5.98
N SER A 61 11.29 -4.24 -5.11
CA SER A 61 11.16 -5.70 -5.27
C SER A 61 9.73 -6.20 -5.07
N LYS A 62 8.86 -5.37 -4.46
CA LYS A 62 7.45 -5.68 -4.21
C LYS A 62 7.26 -7.01 -3.44
N ILE A 63 8.19 -7.33 -2.55
CA ILE A 63 8.08 -8.51 -1.67
C ILE A 63 7.37 -8.14 -0.36
N PRO A 64 6.78 -9.10 0.34
CA PRO A 64 6.24 -8.88 1.68
C PRO A 64 7.30 -8.36 2.65
N LEU A 65 6.89 -7.48 3.56
CA LEU A 65 7.77 -6.99 4.61
C LEU A 65 7.96 -8.06 5.68
N THR A 66 9.23 -8.26 6.06
CA THR A 66 9.67 -9.13 7.15
C THR A 66 10.51 -8.34 8.14
N GLU A 67 10.92 -8.94 9.24
CA GLU A 67 11.85 -8.31 10.18
C GLU A 67 13.21 -7.99 9.56
N GLU A 68 13.66 -8.80 8.60
CA GLU A 68 14.96 -8.68 7.95
C GLU A 68 15.01 -7.54 6.91
N ASN A 69 13.89 -7.27 6.23
CA ASN A 69 13.83 -6.31 5.12
C ASN A 69 13.05 -5.03 5.44
N SER A 70 12.72 -4.82 6.72
CA SER A 70 11.95 -3.65 7.15
C SER A 70 12.38 -3.15 8.53
N ILE A 71 12.14 -1.87 8.76
CA ILE A 71 12.49 -1.17 10.00
C ILE A 71 11.20 -0.84 10.75
N PRO A 72 11.11 -1.14 12.07
CA PRO A 72 10.00 -0.68 12.89
C PRO A 72 9.94 0.85 12.91
N ILE A 73 8.73 1.38 12.89
CA ILE A 73 8.55 2.83 12.78
C ILE A 73 9.05 3.58 14.01
N GLU A 74 9.04 2.92 15.16
CA GLU A 74 9.55 3.46 16.42
C GLU A 74 11.07 3.75 16.38
N GLU A 75 11.79 3.12 15.46
CA GLU A 75 13.23 3.38 15.29
C GLU A 75 13.51 4.69 14.55
N PHE A 76 12.56 5.19 13.76
CA PHE A 76 12.73 6.49 13.09
C PHE A 76 12.85 7.64 14.08
N ASN A 77 12.09 7.62 15.17
CA ASN A 77 12.13 8.67 16.19
C ASN A 77 13.49 8.78 16.90
N LYS A 78 14.33 7.72 16.81
CA LYS A 78 15.66 7.74 17.40
C LYS A 78 16.67 8.52 16.56
N ASN A 79 16.47 8.57 15.26
CA ASN A 79 17.43 9.09 14.29
C ASN A 79 16.98 10.40 13.64
N TYR A 80 15.69 10.69 13.65
CA TYR A 80 15.09 11.81 12.94
C TYR A 80 14.12 12.59 13.85
N ASN A 81 14.01 13.90 13.60
CA ASN A 81 12.95 14.72 14.20
C ASN A 81 11.63 14.47 13.45
N ILE A 82 11.01 13.31 13.70
CA ILE A 82 9.87 12.82 12.94
C ILE A 82 8.68 12.47 13.84
N THR A 83 7.50 12.86 13.41
CA THR A 83 6.22 12.40 13.96
C THR A 83 5.54 11.53 12.92
N VAL A 84 5.15 10.32 13.32
CA VAL A 84 4.51 9.37 12.41
C VAL A 84 3.02 9.27 12.70
N LEU A 85 2.22 9.42 11.64
CA LEU A 85 0.78 9.18 11.65
C LEU A 85 0.53 7.83 10.96
N GLU A 86 0.38 6.78 11.77
CA GLU A 86 0.08 5.45 11.28
C GLU A 86 -1.30 5.40 10.61
N GLN A 87 -1.39 4.63 9.54
CA GLN A 87 -2.68 4.24 8.94
C GLN A 87 -3.01 2.81 9.35
N PRO A 88 -3.97 2.60 10.25
CA PRO A 88 -4.35 1.26 10.65
C PRO A 88 -5.06 0.51 9.50
N TYR A 89 -4.92 -0.82 9.50
CA TYR A 89 -5.71 -1.68 8.64
C TYR A 89 -7.01 -2.06 9.35
N TYR A 90 -8.15 -1.73 8.76
CA TYR A 90 -9.48 -2.15 9.26
C TYR A 90 -9.97 -3.43 8.55
N ILE A 91 -9.05 -4.31 8.15
CA ILE A 91 -9.36 -5.54 7.39
C ILE A 91 -10.32 -6.44 8.18
N LYS A 92 -10.03 -6.68 9.46
CA LYS A 92 -10.87 -7.51 10.31
C LYS A 92 -12.29 -6.96 10.42
N GLN A 93 -12.43 -5.68 10.73
CA GLN A 93 -13.72 -5.01 10.83
C GLN A 93 -14.49 -5.02 9.51
N THR A 94 -13.79 -4.86 8.39
CA THR A 94 -14.38 -4.95 7.05
C THR A 94 -14.92 -6.36 6.77
N LEU A 95 -14.17 -7.40 7.13
CA LEU A 95 -14.61 -8.80 6.98
C LEU A 95 -15.79 -9.14 7.91
N GLU A 96 -15.76 -8.66 9.13
CA GLU A 96 -16.88 -8.79 10.08
C GLU A 96 -18.15 -8.14 9.53
N LEU A 97 -18.03 -6.93 8.97
CA LEU A 97 -19.15 -6.22 8.35
C LEU A 97 -19.70 -7.00 7.13
N ILE A 98 -18.84 -7.52 6.28
CA ILE A 98 -19.25 -8.34 5.12
C ILE A 98 -20.06 -9.55 5.63
N ARG A 99 -19.59 -10.24 6.66
CA ARG A 99 -20.30 -11.39 7.25
C ARG A 99 -21.65 -11.02 7.86
N GLN A 100 -21.78 -9.84 8.45
CA GLN A 100 -23.06 -9.34 8.98
C GLN A 100 -24.05 -9.02 7.86
N LEU A 101 -23.58 -8.38 6.78
CA LEU A 101 -24.41 -8.02 5.63
C LEU A 101 -24.75 -9.22 4.73
N GLN A 102 -23.90 -10.23 4.73
CA GLN A 102 -23.96 -11.39 3.85
C GLN A 102 -23.63 -12.67 4.63
N PRO A 103 -24.55 -13.18 5.49
CA PRO A 103 -24.28 -14.30 6.37
C PRO A 103 -23.88 -15.61 5.67
N GLU A 104 -24.30 -15.79 4.42
CA GLU A 104 -23.94 -16.95 3.59
C GLU A 104 -22.60 -16.84 2.88
N VAL A 105 -21.81 -15.77 3.11
CA VAL A 105 -20.51 -15.60 2.48
C VAL A 105 -19.56 -16.74 2.82
N LYS A 106 -18.93 -17.32 1.80
CA LYS A 106 -17.96 -18.41 1.90
C LYS A 106 -16.60 -18.03 1.34
N ARG A 107 -16.56 -16.99 0.49
CA ARG A 107 -15.37 -16.52 -0.21
C ARG A 107 -15.25 -15.02 -0.12
N ILE A 108 -14.03 -14.54 0.00
CA ILE A 108 -13.67 -13.13 -0.14
C ILE A 108 -12.77 -12.99 -1.36
N ALA A 109 -13.21 -12.22 -2.35
CA ALA A 109 -12.39 -11.80 -3.46
C ALA A 109 -11.77 -10.44 -3.13
N PHE A 110 -10.43 -10.38 -3.09
CA PHE A 110 -9.68 -9.15 -2.83
C PHE A 110 -9.03 -8.67 -4.13
N ILE A 111 -9.46 -7.51 -4.60
CA ILE A 111 -9.01 -6.91 -5.86
C ILE A 111 -7.93 -5.88 -5.59
N SER A 112 -6.76 -6.06 -6.19
CA SER A 112 -5.64 -5.12 -6.04
C SER A 112 -4.73 -5.10 -7.26
N ASP A 113 -4.01 -4.00 -7.42
CA ASP A 113 -2.95 -3.89 -8.44
C ASP A 113 -1.57 -4.38 -7.93
N ASP A 114 -0.53 -4.13 -8.73
CA ASP A 114 0.85 -4.58 -8.49
C ASP A 114 1.70 -3.56 -7.72
N ARG A 115 1.13 -2.46 -7.22
CA ARG A 115 1.91 -1.46 -6.48
C ARG A 115 2.33 -1.99 -5.11
N TYR A 116 3.45 -1.49 -4.59
CA TYR A 116 3.97 -1.83 -3.27
C TYR A 116 2.88 -1.87 -2.18
N ILE A 117 2.06 -0.81 -2.09
CA ILE A 117 1.02 -0.73 -1.07
C ILE A 117 -0.03 -1.87 -1.20
N SER A 118 -0.31 -2.32 -2.41
CA SER A 118 -1.21 -3.44 -2.67
C SER A 118 -0.59 -4.76 -2.25
N VAL A 119 0.71 -4.95 -2.46
CA VAL A 119 1.44 -6.16 -2.01
C VAL A 119 1.39 -6.27 -0.49
N VAL A 120 1.70 -5.19 0.22
CA VAL A 120 1.68 -5.16 1.69
C VAL A 120 0.25 -5.40 2.23
N THR A 121 -0.76 -4.83 1.58
CA THR A 121 -2.15 -5.04 1.99
C THR A 121 -2.63 -6.47 1.70
N ARG A 122 -2.21 -7.10 0.58
CA ARG A 122 -2.46 -8.53 0.32
C ARG A 122 -1.88 -9.43 1.40
N GLN A 123 -0.70 -9.11 1.89
CA GLN A 123 -0.10 -9.87 3.00
C GLN A 123 -0.93 -9.70 4.28
N ALA A 124 -1.31 -8.48 4.62
CA ALA A 124 -2.12 -8.22 5.80
C ALA A 124 -3.49 -8.92 5.77
N ILE A 125 -4.18 -8.93 4.62
CA ILE A 125 -5.47 -9.65 4.52
C ILE A 125 -5.28 -11.17 4.62
N LYS A 126 -4.21 -11.75 4.06
CA LYS A 126 -3.90 -13.17 4.24
C LYS A 126 -3.74 -13.53 5.71
N GLU A 127 -2.97 -12.75 6.46
CA GLU A 127 -2.72 -12.99 7.88
C GLU A 127 -4.01 -12.91 8.71
N VAL A 128 -4.83 -11.87 8.48
CA VAL A 128 -6.12 -11.73 9.16
C VAL A 128 -7.07 -12.87 8.80
N MET A 129 -7.15 -13.25 7.52
CA MET A 129 -8.01 -14.35 7.07
C MET A 129 -7.60 -15.68 7.69
N GLN A 130 -6.31 -15.99 7.70
CA GLN A 130 -5.79 -17.22 8.31
C GLN A 130 -6.06 -17.30 9.81
N LYS A 131 -5.89 -16.17 10.50
CA LYS A 131 -6.02 -16.10 11.96
C LYS A 131 -7.47 -16.05 12.43
N ASP A 132 -8.26 -15.14 11.85
CA ASP A 132 -9.58 -14.76 12.41
C ASP A 132 -10.75 -15.34 11.58
N PHE A 133 -10.51 -15.78 10.33
CA PHE A 133 -11.56 -16.26 9.42
C PHE A 133 -11.15 -17.55 8.66
N PRO A 134 -10.67 -18.60 9.35
CA PRO A 134 -10.13 -19.81 8.70
C PRO A 134 -11.15 -20.57 7.84
N ASN A 135 -12.45 -20.33 8.04
CA ASN A 135 -13.54 -20.96 7.29
C ASN A 135 -13.91 -20.20 6.00
N LEU A 136 -13.34 -19.01 5.77
CA LEU A 136 -13.55 -18.24 4.55
C LEU A 136 -12.40 -18.48 3.55
N GLN A 137 -12.75 -18.71 2.29
CA GLN A 137 -11.76 -18.77 1.23
C GLN A 137 -11.33 -17.36 0.84
N LEU A 138 -10.02 -17.15 0.64
CA LEU A 138 -9.47 -15.90 0.09
C LEU A 138 -9.07 -16.12 -1.37
N GLU A 139 -9.62 -15.33 -2.26
CA GLU A 139 -9.24 -15.22 -3.67
C GLU A 139 -8.57 -13.87 -3.90
N LEU A 140 -7.35 -13.89 -4.40
CA LEU A 140 -6.59 -12.67 -4.71
C LEU A 140 -6.65 -12.41 -6.22
N LEU A 141 -7.30 -11.32 -6.60
CA LEU A 141 -7.36 -10.85 -7.97
C LEU A 141 -6.36 -9.71 -8.14
N SER A 142 -5.29 -9.97 -8.88
CA SER A 142 -4.19 -9.02 -9.02
C SER A 142 -3.93 -8.68 -10.48
N SER A 143 -3.70 -7.39 -10.75
CA SER A 143 -3.27 -6.92 -12.07
C SER A 143 -1.88 -7.42 -12.49
N GLU A 144 -1.20 -8.17 -11.64
CA GLU A 144 0.00 -8.93 -12.00
C GLU A 144 -0.33 -10.22 -12.76
N GLN A 145 -1.53 -10.74 -12.61
CA GLN A 145 -1.93 -12.08 -13.06
C GLN A 145 -3.02 -12.06 -14.11
N ILE A 146 -3.94 -11.09 -14.03
CA ILE A 146 -5.12 -11.01 -14.90
C ILE A 146 -5.27 -9.62 -15.49
N SER A 147 -5.85 -9.56 -16.68
CA SER A 147 -6.25 -8.34 -17.35
C SER A 147 -7.51 -7.71 -16.71
N THR A 148 -7.81 -6.48 -17.09
CA THR A 148 -9.06 -5.84 -16.64
C THR A 148 -10.30 -6.55 -17.21
N GLU A 149 -10.23 -7.08 -18.42
CA GLU A 149 -11.33 -7.81 -19.04
C GLU A 149 -11.60 -9.12 -18.28
N GLU A 150 -10.55 -9.90 -17.98
CA GLU A 150 -10.67 -11.11 -17.17
C GLU A 150 -11.17 -10.82 -15.75
N LEU A 151 -10.77 -9.69 -15.15
CA LEU A 151 -11.31 -9.25 -13.87
C LEU A 151 -12.82 -9.03 -13.95
N LEU A 152 -13.30 -8.29 -14.97
CA LEU A 152 -14.73 -8.01 -15.15
C LEU A 152 -15.52 -9.30 -15.39
N ASP A 153 -15.02 -10.19 -16.22
CA ASP A 153 -15.65 -11.49 -16.48
C ASP A 153 -15.73 -12.33 -15.19
N THR A 154 -14.65 -12.34 -14.40
CA THR A 154 -14.63 -13.02 -13.11
C THR A 154 -15.69 -12.46 -12.16
N LEU A 155 -15.79 -11.13 -12.05
CA LEU A 155 -16.76 -10.47 -11.17
C LEU A 155 -18.21 -10.77 -11.57
N THR A 156 -18.50 -10.85 -12.87
CA THR A 156 -19.85 -11.20 -13.34
C THR A 156 -20.24 -12.64 -13.03
N SER A 157 -19.26 -13.53 -12.82
CA SER A 157 -19.50 -14.93 -12.48
C SER A 157 -19.80 -15.17 -11.00
N TYR A 158 -19.56 -14.18 -10.13
CA TYR A 158 -19.70 -14.34 -8.69
C TYR A 158 -21.15 -14.46 -8.25
N LYS A 159 -21.36 -15.35 -7.30
CA LYS A 159 -22.64 -15.60 -6.64
C LYS A 159 -22.74 -14.81 -5.33
N LYS A 160 -23.93 -14.76 -4.75
CA LYS A 160 -24.20 -14.13 -3.43
C LYS A 160 -23.35 -14.67 -2.26
N THR A 161 -22.63 -15.78 -2.47
CA THR A 161 -21.71 -16.35 -1.47
C THR A 161 -20.28 -15.79 -1.54
N THR A 162 -20.02 -14.83 -2.43
CA THR A 162 -18.71 -14.17 -2.57
C THR A 162 -18.82 -12.69 -2.15
N GLY A 163 -18.10 -12.32 -1.11
CA GLY A 163 -17.87 -10.93 -0.74
C GLY A 163 -16.71 -10.35 -1.57
N VAL A 164 -16.84 -9.11 -2.02
CA VAL A 164 -15.81 -8.45 -2.84
C VAL A 164 -15.24 -7.26 -2.09
N ILE A 165 -13.92 -7.20 -1.97
CA ILE A 165 -13.18 -6.06 -1.44
C ILE A 165 -12.37 -5.47 -2.60
N TYR A 166 -12.76 -4.30 -3.07
CA TYR A 166 -11.99 -3.52 -4.03
C TYR A 166 -11.02 -2.61 -3.28
N TYR A 167 -9.73 -2.87 -3.42
CA TYR A 167 -8.69 -2.05 -2.80
C TYR A 167 -8.11 -1.03 -3.78
N ALA A 168 -7.61 -1.50 -4.92
CA ALA A 168 -7.02 -0.65 -5.95
C ALA A 168 -6.89 -1.40 -7.29
N TRP A 169 -7.05 -0.69 -8.41
CA TRP A 169 -6.78 -1.20 -9.75
C TRP A 169 -6.34 -0.03 -10.64
N LEU A 170 -5.14 0.50 -10.37
CA LEU A 170 -4.58 1.66 -11.06
C LEU A 170 -3.52 1.30 -12.10
N ARG A 171 -3.12 0.01 -12.17
CA ARG A 171 -2.19 -0.50 -13.16
C ARG A 171 -2.81 -1.68 -13.88
N GLN A 172 -2.62 -1.72 -15.19
CA GLN A 172 -3.09 -2.81 -16.05
C GLN A 172 -2.01 -3.87 -16.18
N TYR A 173 -2.40 -5.14 -16.30
CA TYR A 173 -1.53 -6.27 -16.59
C TYR A 173 -0.60 -6.00 -17.77
N GLY A 174 0.68 -6.31 -17.61
CA GLY A 174 1.69 -6.14 -18.66
C GLY A 174 2.00 -4.69 -19.06
N SER A 175 1.47 -3.70 -18.34
CA SER A 175 1.67 -2.29 -18.63
C SER A 175 2.26 -1.53 -17.44
N ASN A 176 3.27 -0.70 -17.70
CA ASN A 176 3.77 0.27 -16.72
C ASN A 176 2.94 1.56 -16.68
N LYS A 177 1.88 1.65 -17.48
CA LYS A 177 0.99 2.82 -17.52
C LYS A 177 -0.07 2.71 -16.43
N ASN A 178 -0.39 3.84 -15.82
CA ASN A 178 -1.54 3.91 -14.93
C ASN A 178 -2.83 3.70 -15.71
N TYR A 179 -3.72 2.91 -15.15
CA TYR A 179 -5.06 2.69 -15.66
C TYR A 179 -6.02 3.56 -14.87
N TYR A 180 -6.77 4.40 -15.57
CA TYR A 180 -7.82 5.20 -14.94
C TYR A 180 -9.17 4.60 -15.32
N LEU A 181 -9.88 4.07 -14.34
CA LEU A 181 -11.21 3.47 -14.51
C LEU A 181 -12.18 4.46 -15.17
N SER A 182 -12.03 5.76 -14.93
CA SER A 182 -12.83 6.82 -15.57
C SER A 182 -12.77 6.82 -17.09
N ASP A 183 -11.71 6.32 -17.70
CA ASP A 183 -11.56 6.30 -19.16
C ASP A 183 -12.34 5.15 -19.80
N HIS A 184 -12.75 4.17 -19.01
CA HIS A 184 -13.49 2.98 -19.43
C HIS A 184 -14.97 2.99 -19.04
N LEU A 185 -15.37 3.80 -18.05
CA LEU A 185 -16.76 3.97 -17.67
C LEU A 185 -17.57 4.86 -18.64
N LYS A 186 -16.91 5.45 -19.63
CA LYS A 186 -17.54 6.29 -20.66
C LYS A 186 -17.91 5.53 -21.94
N LYS A 187 -17.71 4.23 -21.99
CA LYS A 187 -18.13 3.34 -23.05
C LYS A 187 -19.30 2.48 -22.60
#